data_668dfd6ca50a9183571d873edb5f6c2c
#
_entry.id   668dfd6ca50a9183571d873edb5f6c2c
#
_cell.length_a   1.000
_cell.length_b   1.000
_cell.length_c   1.000
_cell.angle_alpha   90.00
_cell.angle_beta   90.00
_cell.angle_gamma   90.00
#
_symmetry.space_group_name_H-M   'P 1'
#
loop_
_entity.id
_entity.type
_entity.pdbx_description
1 polymer ?
#
loop_
_entity_poly.entity_id
_entity_poly.type
_entity_poly.pdbx_seq_one_letter_code
_entity_poly.pdbx_strand_id
1 'polypeptide(L)'
;MATFKDIINYFRPDWRLSVVSIAASSIYEIVDLLVPYAIGQILNVLSNQPLDRPLQSAIASIGELINYPVNQTLSLGVLLGLIFLVTVVKAPTQPWLTSWFHWDIALRARRDKTQTTIAKVLTLPLEFYDENNPGRISGRVARGLANHTWTYPEIAGQLIPKLVRVLGIFVFILLIEWRIAILYLISFVVILSFTLKTLRRIIWHESRLDKYMENTESRTSELITNIKTVKAFATEANELKRQQQRLDREFTVVDYRIHKGYVKLLTWQKAIIQFCVFTILGLTLAATVDGRISLGHFVMTLTLSSMAYAELEPISNLAEVFARRYSSMLRFHEFLQEPIGSDSVGLLAAENQTASPYKFTGKIELSHVSFGYDDSRQVLQDINLLIEPYQTVALVGRSGSGKSTLVKLLLRYFAPQEGEILIDGQDIRTLDVGKYRRRLAIVHQEVDVFNGTVLDNLTYGRPNATLEQVKEACRIARVDEVMEHLPQGYYTVVGERGVRLSGGQRQRLGIARALLVEPDVLIFDEATSSLDYESERAIQLAMRSIQGTCTTIVIAHRLSTIREADKIVVLDQGRIAEVGSHDELLGHQGIYRRLHSLQETGELLN
;
A
#
# COMPACT_ATOMS: atom_id res chain seq x y z
N MET A 1 9.74 14.28 2.36
CA MET A 1 10.48 13.10 1.83
C MET A 1 10.70 12.09 2.94
N ALA A 2 10.33 10.86 2.70
CA ALA A 2 10.55 9.77 3.65
C ALA A 2 12.05 9.44 3.81
N THR A 3 12.44 8.98 4.97
CA THR A 3 13.83 8.74 5.37
C THR A 3 14.01 7.32 5.92
N PHE A 4 15.25 6.88 6.08
CA PHE A 4 15.57 5.60 6.74
C PHE A 4 14.97 5.51 8.16
N LYS A 5 14.84 6.64 8.85
CA LYS A 5 14.24 6.71 10.19
C LYS A 5 12.77 6.25 10.17
N ASP A 6 12.04 6.54 9.09
CA ASP A 6 10.63 6.14 8.95
C ASP A 6 10.49 4.63 8.81
N ILE A 7 11.44 3.98 8.13
CA ILE A 7 11.50 2.51 8.02
C ILE A 7 11.73 1.88 9.41
N ILE A 8 12.62 2.45 10.23
CA ILE A 8 12.84 1.97 11.60
C ILE A 8 11.61 2.22 12.47
N ASN A 9 11.01 3.40 12.36
CA ASN A 9 9.81 3.76 13.11
C ASN A 9 8.58 2.87 12.79
N TYR A 10 8.61 2.17 11.67
CA TYR A 10 7.59 1.18 11.33
C TYR A 10 7.44 0.11 12.41
N PHE A 11 8.54 -0.29 13.05
CA PHE A 11 8.59 -1.32 14.10
C PHE A 11 8.65 -0.74 15.52
N ARG A 12 8.53 0.58 15.66
CA ARG A 12 8.61 1.25 16.97
C ARG A 12 7.63 0.76 18.04
N PRO A 13 6.38 0.35 17.73
CA PRO A 13 5.47 -0.17 18.75
C PRO A 13 6.06 -1.35 19.54
N ASP A 14 6.80 -2.25 18.86
CA ASP A 14 7.37 -3.46 19.44
C ASP A 14 8.88 -3.34 19.72
N TRP A 15 9.41 -2.13 19.94
CA TRP A 15 10.86 -1.90 20.06
C TRP A 15 11.54 -2.72 21.16
N ARG A 16 10.86 -2.92 22.32
CA ARG A 16 11.39 -3.71 23.44
C ARG A 16 11.58 -5.17 23.05
N LEU A 17 10.57 -5.74 22.42
CA LEU A 17 10.62 -7.12 21.93
C LEU A 17 11.66 -7.26 20.81
N SER A 18 11.78 -6.26 19.94
CA SER A 18 12.81 -6.19 18.90
C SER A 18 14.22 -6.21 19.47
N VAL A 19 14.50 -5.39 20.47
CA VAL A 19 15.82 -5.36 21.12
C VAL A 19 16.13 -6.69 21.79
N VAL A 20 15.19 -7.26 22.53
CA VAL A 20 15.37 -8.56 23.21
C VAL A 20 15.63 -9.67 22.19
N SER A 21 14.86 -9.73 21.10
CA SER A 21 15.01 -10.78 20.08
C SER A 21 16.32 -10.65 19.31
N ILE A 22 16.76 -9.43 18.97
CA ILE A 22 18.06 -9.18 18.33
C ILE A 22 19.22 -9.55 19.28
N ALA A 23 19.12 -9.17 20.56
CA ALA A 23 20.12 -9.52 21.54
C ALA A 23 20.20 -11.04 21.73
N ALA A 24 19.07 -11.72 21.85
CA ALA A 24 19.02 -13.19 21.95
C ALA A 24 19.65 -13.84 20.71
N SER A 25 19.27 -13.44 19.51
CA SER A 25 19.86 -13.96 18.26
C SER A 25 21.38 -13.73 18.22
N SER A 26 21.85 -12.57 18.65
CA SER A 26 23.27 -12.21 18.68
C SER A 26 24.04 -13.04 19.69
N ILE A 27 23.47 -13.29 20.88
CA ILE A 27 24.07 -14.16 21.90
C ILE A 27 24.21 -15.60 21.37
N TYR A 28 23.20 -16.11 20.66
CA TYR A 28 23.25 -17.43 20.06
C TYR A 28 24.41 -17.58 19.07
N GLU A 29 24.67 -16.56 18.24
CA GLU A 29 25.79 -16.55 17.30
C GLU A 29 27.15 -16.52 18.01
N ILE A 30 27.27 -15.82 19.15
CA ILE A 30 28.49 -15.81 19.96
C ILE A 30 28.70 -17.15 20.62
N VAL A 31 27.65 -17.79 21.18
CA VAL A 31 27.75 -19.10 21.84
C VAL A 31 28.19 -20.17 20.86
N ASP A 32 27.87 -20.09 19.57
CA ASP A 32 28.36 -21.03 18.57
C ASP A 32 29.89 -21.00 18.38
N LEU A 33 30.53 -19.89 18.73
CA LEU A 33 31.99 -19.77 18.68
C LEU A 33 32.69 -20.63 19.76
N LEU A 34 31.95 -21.09 20.76
CA LEU A 34 32.49 -22.01 21.78
C LEU A 34 32.83 -23.39 21.21
N VAL A 35 32.19 -23.81 20.10
CA VAL A 35 32.47 -25.12 19.48
C VAL A 35 33.88 -25.17 18.87
N PRO A 36 34.27 -24.25 17.94
CA PRO A 36 35.65 -24.20 17.45
C PRO A 36 36.70 -24.00 18.58
N TYR A 37 36.34 -23.20 19.59
CA TYR A 37 37.18 -23.01 20.76
C TYR A 37 37.40 -24.34 21.51
N ALA A 38 36.34 -25.08 21.84
CA ALA A 38 36.43 -26.35 22.52
C ALA A 38 37.21 -27.40 21.70
N ILE A 39 37.06 -27.45 20.38
CA ILE A 39 37.82 -28.32 19.49
C ILE A 39 39.32 -28.00 19.57
N GLY A 40 39.69 -26.72 19.53
CA GLY A 40 41.09 -26.30 19.71
C GLY A 40 41.65 -26.70 21.05
N GLN A 41 40.90 -26.56 22.13
CA GLN A 41 41.33 -26.96 23.48
C GLN A 41 41.43 -28.49 23.63
N ILE A 42 40.57 -29.28 22.96
CA ILE A 42 40.71 -30.74 22.87
C ILE A 42 42.06 -31.10 22.24
N LEU A 43 42.46 -30.43 21.16
CA LEU A 43 43.75 -30.65 20.52
C LEU A 43 44.93 -30.28 21.45
N ASN A 44 44.82 -29.23 22.26
CA ASN A 44 45.81 -28.89 23.25
C ASN A 44 45.98 -30.02 24.30
N VAL A 45 44.85 -30.56 24.82
CA VAL A 45 44.89 -31.69 25.75
C VAL A 45 45.56 -32.92 25.13
N LEU A 46 45.21 -33.26 23.89
CA LEU A 46 45.74 -34.43 23.17
C LEU A 46 47.22 -34.26 22.80
N SER A 47 47.70 -33.03 22.59
CA SER A 47 49.11 -32.73 22.32
C SER A 47 49.92 -32.40 23.57
N ASN A 48 49.39 -32.66 24.76
CA ASN A 48 49.99 -32.34 26.06
C ASN A 48 50.41 -30.87 26.24
N GLN A 49 49.66 -29.96 25.60
CA GLN A 49 49.81 -28.52 25.76
C GLN A 49 48.84 -27.98 26.83
N PRO A 50 49.18 -26.86 27.50
CA PRO A 50 48.33 -26.30 28.55
C PRO A 50 47.00 -25.76 27.97
N LEU A 51 45.93 -25.92 28.72
CA LEU A 51 44.65 -25.31 28.48
C LEU A 51 44.71 -23.81 28.81
N ASP A 52 43.80 -23.04 28.21
CA ASP A 52 43.62 -21.63 28.54
C ASP A 52 43.18 -21.45 30.01
N ARG A 53 43.72 -20.42 30.69
CA ARG A 53 43.46 -20.15 32.11
C ARG A 53 41.97 -20.15 32.51
N PRO A 54 41.05 -19.50 31.76
CA PRO A 54 39.63 -19.51 32.13
C PRO A 54 39.01 -20.91 32.10
N LEU A 55 39.40 -21.71 31.12
CA LEU A 55 38.89 -23.07 30.99
C LEU A 55 39.52 -24.02 32.03
N GLN A 56 40.81 -23.84 32.33
CA GLN A 56 41.51 -24.60 33.37
C GLN A 56 40.85 -24.38 34.74
N SER A 57 40.52 -23.14 35.10
CA SER A 57 39.80 -22.82 36.33
C SER A 57 38.39 -23.42 36.37
N ALA A 58 37.64 -23.35 35.23
CA ALA A 58 36.33 -23.95 35.15
C ALA A 58 36.35 -25.48 35.31
N ILE A 59 37.34 -26.17 34.69
CA ILE A 59 37.51 -27.62 34.83
C ILE A 59 37.89 -27.99 36.27
N ALA A 60 38.75 -27.20 36.94
CA ALA A 60 39.09 -27.40 38.32
C ALA A 60 37.87 -27.30 39.26
N SER A 61 37.06 -26.25 39.09
CA SER A 61 35.82 -26.09 39.86
C SER A 61 34.82 -27.24 39.63
N ILE A 62 34.71 -27.73 38.39
CA ILE A 62 33.88 -28.90 38.08
C ILE A 62 34.44 -30.15 38.74
N GLY A 63 35.79 -30.35 38.71
CA GLY A 63 36.45 -31.45 39.36
C GLY A 63 36.20 -31.49 40.87
N GLU A 64 36.27 -30.33 41.53
CA GLU A 64 35.93 -30.18 42.95
C GLU A 64 34.46 -30.51 43.22
N LEU A 65 33.53 -30.04 42.37
CA LEU A 65 32.07 -30.26 42.52
C LEU A 65 31.71 -31.76 42.44
N ILE A 66 32.36 -32.51 41.50
CA ILE A 66 32.11 -33.95 41.30
C ILE A 66 33.06 -34.83 42.09
N ASN A 67 33.94 -34.25 42.89
CA ASN A 67 34.94 -34.93 43.67
C ASN A 67 35.86 -35.90 42.86
N TYR A 68 36.27 -35.44 41.64
CA TYR A 68 37.03 -36.17 40.66
C TYR A 68 38.38 -35.47 40.37
N PRO A 69 39.50 -36.17 40.29
CA PRO A 69 40.79 -35.52 40.05
C PRO A 69 40.85 -34.87 38.66
N VAL A 70 41.46 -33.70 38.59
CA VAL A 70 41.70 -33.01 37.33
C VAL A 70 42.74 -33.78 36.51
N ASN A 71 42.26 -34.51 35.51
CA ASN A 71 43.09 -35.30 34.59
C ASN A 71 42.63 -35.04 33.12
N GLN A 72 43.34 -35.65 32.16
CA GLN A 72 43.02 -35.53 30.74
C GLN A 72 41.60 -36.00 30.44
N THR A 73 41.14 -37.08 31.08
CA THR A 73 39.79 -37.63 30.87
C THR A 73 38.70 -36.65 31.30
N LEU A 74 38.85 -36.02 32.47
CA LEU A 74 37.92 -35.00 32.94
C LEU A 74 37.90 -33.80 32.00
N SER A 75 39.09 -33.33 31.58
CA SER A 75 39.18 -32.20 30.64
C SER A 75 38.50 -32.48 29.32
N LEU A 76 38.70 -33.65 28.74
CA LEU A 76 38.02 -34.08 27.50
C LEU A 76 36.50 -34.24 27.70
N GLY A 77 36.09 -34.81 28.86
CA GLY A 77 34.66 -34.94 29.20
C GLY A 77 33.95 -33.62 29.30
N VAL A 78 34.54 -32.61 29.96
CA VAL A 78 33.98 -31.25 30.07
C VAL A 78 33.91 -30.56 28.72
N LEU A 79 34.93 -30.66 27.87
CA LEU A 79 34.95 -30.08 26.54
C LEU A 79 33.91 -30.72 25.61
N LEU A 80 33.77 -32.05 25.64
CA LEU A 80 32.72 -32.76 24.91
C LEU A 80 31.32 -32.40 25.42
N GLY A 81 31.17 -32.27 26.75
CA GLY A 81 29.94 -31.79 27.37
C GLY A 81 29.56 -30.39 26.92
N LEU A 82 30.52 -29.48 26.80
CA LEU A 82 30.32 -28.14 26.26
C LEU A 82 29.85 -28.17 24.78
N ILE A 83 30.52 -28.97 23.95
CA ILE A 83 30.12 -29.16 22.55
C ILE A 83 28.71 -29.74 22.49
N PHE A 84 28.41 -30.78 23.27
CA PHE A 84 27.06 -31.38 23.33
C PHE A 84 25.99 -30.35 23.72
N LEU A 85 26.28 -29.54 24.74
CA LEU A 85 25.33 -28.51 25.20
C LEU A 85 25.06 -27.47 24.10
N VAL A 86 26.07 -27.01 23.38
CA VAL A 86 25.92 -26.02 22.32
C VAL A 86 25.28 -26.63 21.07
N THR A 87 25.65 -27.83 20.65
CA THR A 87 25.17 -28.41 19.38
C THR A 87 23.88 -29.18 19.54
N VAL A 88 23.64 -29.88 20.65
CA VAL A 88 22.46 -30.73 20.81
C VAL A 88 21.39 -30.07 21.67
N VAL A 89 21.74 -29.41 22.76
CA VAL A 89 20.74 -28.82 23.67
C VAL A 89 20.32 -27.44 23.23
N LYS A 90 21.27 -26.59 22.84
CA LYS A 90 20.98 -25.20 22.39
C LYS A 90 20.32 -25.16 21.00
N ALA A 91 20.80 -25.94 20.02
CA ALA A 91 20.40 -25.82 18.65
C ALA A 91 18.87 -25.94 18.42
N PRO A 92 18.12 -26.86 19.07
CA PRO A 92 16.66 -26.95 18.90
C PRO A 92 15.90 -25.73 19.45
N THR A 93 16.48 -24.96 20.39
CA THR A 93 15.82 -23.75 20.95
C THR A 93 16.02 -22.52 20.09
N GLN A 94 17.04 -22.52 19.22
CA GLN A 94 17.39 -21.39 18.36
C GLN A 94 16.23 -20.92 17.46
N PRO A 95 15.53 -21.78 16.70
CA PRO A 95 14.44 -21.36 15.82
C PRO A 95 13.31 -20.63 16.57
N TRP A 96 13.01 -21.04 17.80
CA TRP A 96 11.98 -20.41 18.62
C TRP A 96 12.35 -18.99 19.04
N LEU A 97 13.59 -18.77 19.46
CA LEU A 97 14.06 -17.47 19.93
C LEU A 97 14.42 -16.52 18.78
N THR A 98 14.99 -17.04 17.70
CA THR A 98 15.46 -16.18 16.59
C THR A 98 14.40 -16.01 15.50
N SER A 99 13.81 -17.10 14.99
CA SER A 99 12.88 -17.02 13.87
C SER A 99 11.47 -16.64 14.31
N TRP A 100 10.92 -17.32 15.33
CA TRP A 100 9.55 -17.08 15.78
C TRP A 100 9.31 -15.63 16.19
N PHE A 101 10.12 -15.07 17.09
CA PHE A 101 9.92 -13.70 17.57
C PHE A 101 10.10 -12.66 16.48
N HIS A 102 11.05 -12.83 15.56
CA HIS A 102 11.22 -11.88 14.46
C HIS A 102 10.02 -11.89 13.50
N TRP A 103 9.47 -13.07 13.21
CA TRP A 103 8.26 -13.18 12.39
C TRP A 103 7.03 -12.64 13.11
N ASP A 104 6.84 -12.90 14.39
CA ASP A 104 5.75 -12.39 15.19
C ASP A 104 5.73 -10.84 15.18
N ILE A 105 6.90 -10.21 15.43
CA ILE A 105 7.04 -8.74 15.34
C ILE A 105 6.67 -8.23 13.94
N ALA A 106 7.20 -8.86 12.89
CA ALA A 106 6.95 -8.45 11.52
C ALA A 106 5.46 -8.55 11.15
N LEU A 107 4.78 -9.60 11.57
CA LEU A 107 3.36 -9.83 11.29
C LEU A 107 2.45 -8.90 12.10
N ARG A 108 2.77 -8.62 13.37
CA ARG A 108 2.04 -7.62 14.17
C ARG A 108 2.17 -6.23 13.55
N ALA A 109 3.40 -5.81 13.25
CA ALA A 109 3.64 -4.54 12.59
C ALA A 109 2.90 -4.43 11.25
N ARG A 110 2.87 -5.51 10.44
CA ARG A 110 2.10 -5.55 9.19
C ARG A 110 0.62 -5.35 9.44
N ARG A 111 0.02 -6.07 10.40
CA ARG A 111 -1.41 -5.96 10.73
C ARG A 111 -1.78 -4.53 11.08
N ASP A 112 -1.04 -3.91 12.01
CA ASP A 112 -1.33 -2.57 12.51
C ASP A 112 -1.10 -1.50 11.43
N LYS A 113 -0.07 -1.67 10.60
CA LYS A 113 0.20 -0.77 9.48
C LYS A 113 -0.77 -0.97 8.31
N THR A 114 -1.28 -2.18 8.10
CA THR A 114 -2.35 -2.41 7.11
C THR A 114 -3.59 -1.63 7.48
N GLN A 115 -4.01 -1.68 8.75
CA GLN A 115 -5.16 -0.90 9.23
C GLN A 115 -4.93 0.61 9.05
N THR A 116 -3.75 1.12 9.46
CA THR A 116 -3.38 2.53 9.28
C THR A 116 -3.37 2.92 7.80
N THR A 117 -2.90 2.03 6.93
CA THR A 117 -2.82 2.28 5.49
C THR A 117 -4.20 2.30 4.85
N ILE A 118 -5.10 1.39 5.24
CA ILE A 118 -6.50 1.41 4.78
C ILE A 118 -7.17 2.71 5.25
N ALA A 119 -6.99 3.08 6.52
CA ALA A 119 -7.49 4.36 7.02
C ALA A 119 -6.96 5.53 6.19
N LYS A 120 -5.67 5.52 5.84
CA LYS A 120 -5.06 6.54 4.98
C LYS A 120 -5.69 6.57 3.58
N VAL A 121 -5.84 5.40 2.94
CA VAL A 121 -6.53 5.29 1.65
C VAL A 121 -7.93 5.89 1.70
N LEU A 122 -8.70 5.66 2.75
CA LEU A 122 -10.05 6.19 2.90
C LEU A 122 -10.12 7.71 3.18
N THR A 123 -8.99 8.34 3.52
CA THR A 123 -8.92 9.77 3.87
C THR A 123 -8.13 10.63 2.89
N LEU A 124 -7.63 10.06 1.81
CA LEU A 124 -7.00 10.82 0.73
C LEU A 124 -8.03 11.64 -0.04
N PRO A 125 -7.64 12.83 -0.54
CA PRO A 125 -8.54 13.67 -1.33
C PRO A 125 -8.92 12.99 -2.66
N LEU A 126 -10.09 13.30 -3.18
CA LEU A 126 -10.57 12.71 -4.44
C LEU A 126 -9.64 13.01 -5.62
N GLU A 127 -9.02 14.20 -5.65
CA GLU A 127 -8.01 14.60 -6.64
C GLU A 127 -6.88 13.58 -6.76
N PHE A 128 -6.44 13.04 -5.63
CA PHE A 128 -5.40 12.02 -5.61
C PHE A 128 -5.80 10.77 -6.42
N TYR A 129 -7.08 10.38 -6.39
CA TYR A 129 -7.60 9.23 -7.15
C TYR A 129 -7.82 9.55 -8.62
N ASP A 130 -8.14 10.81 -8.96
CA ASP A 130 -8.26 11.26 -10.35
C ASP A 130 -6.88 11.27 -11.04
N GLU A 131 -5.82 11.64 -10.32
CA GLU A 131 -4.44 11.68 -10.82
C GLU A 131 -3.72 10.32 -10.79
N ASN A 132 -4.11 9.41 -9.89
CA ASN A 132 -3.42 8.16 -9.65
C ASN A 132 -4.29 6.94 -9.97
N ASN A 133 -3.82 6.08 -10.85
CA ASN A 133 -4.50 4.83 -11.17
C ASN A 133 -4.63 3.94 -9.91
N PRO A 134 -5.85 3.43 -9.57
CA PRO A 134 -6.09 2.55 -8.43
C PRO A 134 -5.17 1.33 -8.36
N GLY A 135 -4.85 0.72 -9.50
CA GLY A 135 -3.92 -0.41 -9.59
C GLY A 135 -2.49 -0.03 -9.16
N ARG A 136 -2.04 1.20 -9.46
CA ARG A 136 -0.73 1.72 -9.04
C ARG A 136 -0.69 1.96 -7.53
N ILE A 137 -1.77 2.50 -6.96
CA ILE A 137 -1.91 2.72 -5.50
C ILE A 137 -1.87 1.36 -4.77
N SER A 138 -2.71 0.41 -5.19
CA SER A 138 -2.78 -0.93 -4.63
C SER A 138 -1.43 -1.65 -4.69
N GLY A 139 -0.75 -1.60 -5.85
CA GLY A 139 0.59 -2.17 -6.02
C GLY A 139 1.64 -1.54 -5.11
N ARG A 140 1.64 -0.22 -4.94
CA ARG A 140 2.55 0.51 -4.05
C ARG A 140 2.33 0.10 -2.58
N VAL A 141 1.08 0.04 -2.15
CA VAL A 141 0.69 -0.37 -0.78
C VAL A 141 1.08 -1.82 -0.52
N ALA A 142 0.71 -2.74 -1.41
CA ALA A 142 0.99 -4.17 -1.25
C ALA A 142 2.49 -4.45 -1.19
N ARG A 143 3.29 -3.87 -2.12
CA ARG A 143 4.75 -4.03 -2.11
C ARG A 143 5.40 -3.39 -0.90
N GLY A 144 4.93 -2.21 -0.49
CA GLY A 144 5.45 -1.54 0.71
C GLY A 144 5.27 -2.37 1.97
N LEU A 145 4.07 -2.85 2.24
CA LEU A 145 3.76 -3.71 3.39
C LEU A 145 4.54 -5.04 3.34
N ALA A 146 4.59 -5.70 2.17
CA ALA A 146 5.32 -6.94 1.99
C ALA A 146 6.82 -6.75 2.24
N ASN A 147 7.43 -5.71 1.65
CA ASN A 147 8.86 -5.46 1.80
C ASN A 147 9.27 -5.17 3.24
N HIS A 148 8.47 -4.41 4.03
CA HIS A 148 8.73 -4.24 5.45
C HIS A 148 8.66 -5.57 6.21
N THR A 149 7.61 -6.36 5.95
CA THR A 149 7.38 -7.64 6.62
C THR A 149 8.52 -8.64 6.38
N TRP A 150 8.98 -8.77 5.13
CA TRP A 150 10.04 -9.72 4.77
C TRP A 150 11.44 -9.22 5.13
N THR A 151 11.67 -7.91 5.13
CA THR A 151 12.99 -7.34 5.41
C THR A 151 13.36 -7.38 6.88
N TYR A 152 12.39 -7.26 7.79
CA TYR A 152 12.67 -7.22 9.23
C TYR A 152 13.35 -8.50 9.74
N PRO A 153 12.84 -9.74 9.51
CA PRO A 153 13.51 -10.96 9.93
C PRO A 153 14.90 -11.13 9.32
N GLU A 154 15.12 -10.66 8.09
CA GLU A 154 16.41 -10.72 7.41
C GLU A 154 17.43 -9.78 8.06
N ILE A 155 17.06 -8.54 8.37
CA ILE A 155 17.97 -7.57 8.99
C ILE A 155 18.14 -7.85 10.48
N ALA A 156 17.05 -7.94 11.23
CA ALA A 156 17.07 -8.10 12.69
C ALA A 156 17.46 -9.53 13.11
N GLY A 157 16.99 -10.54 12.39
CA GLY A 157 17.20 -11.95 12.71
C GLY A 157 18.46 -12.56 12.11
N GLN A 158 19.02 -11.96 11.06
CA GLN A 158 20.18 -12.53 10.37
C GLN A 158 21.35 -11.55 10.24
N LEU A 159 21.14 -10.37 9.63
CA LEU A 159 22.26 -9.45 9.32
C LEU A 159 22.96 -8.96 10.60
N ILE A 160 22.19 -8.45 11.57
CA ILE A 160 22.76 -7.93 12.82
C ILE A 160 23.47 -9.03 13.61
N PRO A 161 22.87 -10.23 13.87
CA PRO A 161 23.55 -11.32 14.55
C PRO A 161 24.82 -11.79 13.84
N LYS A 162 24.83 -11.88 12.50
CA LYS A 162 26.04 -12.24 11.73
C LYS A 162 27.16 -11.21 11.86
N LEU A 163 26.84 -9.92 11.89
CA LEU A 163 27.84 -8.88 12.15
C LEU A 163 28.42 -9.01 13.58
N VAL A 164 27.56 -9.31 14.56
CA VAL A 164 28.00 -9.57 15.95
C VAL A 164 28.88 -10.82 16.03
N ARG A 165 28.54 -11.89 15.28
CA ARG A 165 29.39 -13.09 15.17
C ARG A 165 30.78 -12.77 14.64
N VAL A 166 30.86 -12.01 13.53
CA VAL A 166 32.15 -11.59 12.94
C VAL A 166 32.98 -10.78 13.94
N LEU A 167 32.34 -9.87 14.69
CA LEU A 167 33.00 -9.12 15.76
C LEU A 167 33.48 -10.04 16.91
N GLY A 168 32.66 -11.01 17.30
CA GLY A 168 33.03 -12.03 18.29
C GLY A 168 34.24 -12.83 17.85
N ILE A 169 34.28 -13.27 16.58
CA ILE A 169 35.45 -13.98 16.02
C ILE A 169 36.70 -13.09 16.08
N PHE A 170 36.59 -11.81 15.72
CA PHE A 170 37.70 -10.86 15.83
C PHE A 170 38.27 -10.79 17.27
N VAL A 171 37.36 -10.66 18.26
CA VAL A 171 37.78 -10.63 19.68
C VAL A 171 38.46 -11.93 20.09
N PHE A 172 37.96 -13.11 19.69
CA PHE A 172 38.61 -14.39 19.98
C PHE A 172 40.01 -14.46 19.37
N ILE A 173 40.19 -14.11 18.10
CA ILE A 173 41.51 -14.13 17.45
C ILE A 173 42.46 -13.11 18.10
N LEU A 174 41.95 -11.94 18.52
CA LEU A 174 42.73 -10.89 19.20
C LEU A 174 43.33 -11.39 20.52
N LEU A 175 42.57 -12.21 21.26
CA LEU A 175 43.02 -12.79 22.54
C LEU A 175 44.10 -13.87 22.34
N ILE A 176 44.12 -14.52 21.15
CA ILE A 176 45.13 -15.55 20.84
C ILE A 176 46.41 -14.92 20.31
N GLU A 177 46.32 -14.16 19.22
CA GLU A 177 47.44 -13.52 18.54
C GLU A 177 47.01 -12.22 17.87
N TRP A 178 47.33 -11.08 18.47
CA TRP A 178 46.90 -9.76 18.04
C TRP A 178 47.32 -9.38 16.59
N ARG A 179 48.49 -9.92 16.13
CA ARG A 179 49.00 -9.65 14.77
C ARG A 179 48.09 -10.25 13.71
N ILE A 180 47.59 -11.46 13.96
CA ILE A 180 46.67 -12.15 13.07
C ILE A 180 45.30 -11.42 13.09
N ALA A 181 44.87 -10.99 14.28
CA ALA A 181 43.61 -10.24 14.41
C ALA A 181 43.62 -8.95 13.61
N ILE A 182 44.69 -8.17 13.63
CA ILE A 182 44.82 -6.93 12.86
C ILE A 182 44.75 -7.22 11.36
N LEU A 183 45.47 -8.22 10.87
CA LEU A 183 45.43 -8.60 9.46
C LEU A 183 44.04 -9.04 9.04
N TYR A 184 43.38 -9.84 9.88
CA TYR A 184 41.98 -10.24 9.67
C TYR A 184 41.05 -9.02 9.59
N LEU A 185 41.14 -8.06 10.51
CA LEU A 185 40.34 -6.85 10.53
C LEU A 185 40.56 -6.01 9.26
N ILE A 186 41.82 -5.79 8.87
CA ILE A 186 42.18 -5.03 7.67
C ILE A 186 41.57 -5.69 6.43
N SER A 187 41.79 -7.02 6.29
CA SER A 187 41.25 -7.76 5.13
C SER A 187 39.72 -7.73 5.10
N PHE A 188 39.05 -7.88 6.24
CA PHE A 188 37.58 -7.80 6.33
C PHE A 188 37.08 -6.44 5.92
N VAL A 189 37.67 -5.35 6.41
CA VAL A 189 37.32 -3.97 6.04
C VAL A 189 37.53 -3.71 4.55
N VAL A 190 38.64 -4.19 3.98
CA VAL A 190 38.94 -4.06 2.54
C VAL A 190 37.88 -4.78 1.70
N ILE A 191 37.56 -6.04 2.04
CA ILE A 191 36.56 -6.83 1.32
C ILE A 191 35.18 -6.18 1.43
N LEU A 192 34.79 -5.76 2.65
CA LEU A 192 33.50 -5.10 2.88
C LEU A 192 33.40 -3.78 2.10
N SER A 193 34.45 -2.95 2.11
CA SER A 193 34.49 -1.69 1.36
C SER A 193 34.40 -1.91 -0.15
N PHE A 194 35.11 -2.91 -0.69
CA PHE A 194 35.03 -3.31 -2.09
C PHE A 194 33.60 -3.75 -2.44
N THR A 195 33.01 -4.60 -1.60
CA THR A 195 31.64 -5.12 -1.77
C THR A 195 30.63 -3.98 -1.78
N LEU A 196 30.64 -3.10 -0.76
CA LEU A 196 29.70 -1.98 -0.67
C LEU A 196 29.83 -0.99 -1.84
N LYS A 197 31.07 -0.71 -2.28
CA LYS A 197 31.32 0.18 -3.43
C LYS A 197 30.74 -0.41 -4.73
N THR A 198 30.94 -1.70 -4.95
CA THR A 198 30.45 -2.39 -6.15
C THR A 198 28.92 -2.53 -6.10
N LEU A 199 28.39 -2.90 -4.94
CA LEU A 199 26.96 -3.05 -4.71
C LEU A 199 26.19 -1.75 -4.95
N ARG A 200 26.69 -0.58 -4.51
CA ARG A 200 26.06 0.73 -4.78
C ARG A 200 25.87 0.98 -6.27
N ARG A 201 26.81 0.55 -7.11
CA ARG A 201 26.71 0.70 -8.58
C ARG A 201 25.61 -0.20 -9.14
N ILE A 202 25.51 -1.43 -8.67
CA ILE A 202 24.49 -2.39 -9.10
C ILE A 202 23.10 -1.91 -8.68
N ILE A 203 22.92 -1.48 -7.42
CA ILE A 203 21.67 -0.92 -6.88
C ILE A 203 21.18 0.27 -7.72
N TRP A 204 22.11 1.12 -8.18
CA TRP A 204 21.72 2.23 -9.05
C TRP A 204 21.09 1.75 -10.38
N HIS A 205 21.59 0.66 -10.96
CA HIS A 205 20.97 0.04 -12.12
C HIS A 205 19.62 -0.59 -11.79
N GLU A 206 19.51 -1.27 -10.65
CA GLU A 206 18.25 -1.84 -10.18
C GLU A 206 17.16 -0.78 -9.94
N SER A 207 17.49 0.34 -9.31
CA SER A 207 16.51 1.41 -9.07
C SER A 207 15.94 2.01 -10.36
N ARG A 208 16.73 2.02 -11.45
CA ARG A 208 16.26 2.41 -12.78
C ARG A 208 15.40 1.33 -13.42
N LEU A 209 15.78 0.07 -13.23
CA LEU A 209 15.00 -1.06 -13.71
C LEU A 209 13.63 -1.11 -13.04
N ASP A 210 13.55 -0.89 -11.73
CA ASP A 210 12.28 -0.85 -10.98
C ASP A 210 11.28 0.12 -11.58
N LYS A 211 11.73 1.33 -11.96
CA LYS A 211 10.86 2.32 -12.63
C LYS A 211 10.38 1.82 -14.00
N TYR A 212 11.25 1.12 -14.73
CA TYR A 212 10.88 0.56 -16.02
C TYR A 212 9.87 -0.58 -15.88
N MET A 213 10.09 -1.46 -14.90
CA MET A 213 9.15 -2.55 -14.56
C MET A 213 7.79 -2.02 -14.12
N GLU A 214 7.74 -0.98 -13.26
CA GLU A 214 6.46 -0.32 -12.89
C GLU A 214 5.67 0.14 -14.13
N ASN A 215 6.35 0.72 -15.12
CA ASN A 215 5.70 1.13 -16.36
C ASN A 215 5.21 -0.06 -17.20
N THR A 216 5.97 -1.17 -17.20
CA THR A 216 5.59 -2.39 -17.93
C THR A 216 4.40 -3.07 -17.25
N GLU A 217 4.40 -3.17 -15.92
CA GLU A 217 3.27 -3.68 -15.13
C GLU A 217 2.02 -2.81 -15.30
N SER A 218 2.17 -1.48 -15.25
CA SER A 218 1.08 -0.54 -15.49
C SER A 218 0.46 -0.74 -16.87
N ARG A 219 1.29 -0.93 -17.91
CA ARG A 219 0.80 -1.21 -19.26
C ARG A 219 0.10 -2.56 -19.39
N THR A 220 0.61 -3.58 -18.70
CA THR A 220 -0.06 -4.89 -18.66
C THR A 220 -1.44 -4.79 -18.00
N SER A 221 -1.53 -4.06 -16.89
CA SER A 221 -2.81 -3.77 -16.22
C SER A 221 -3.77 -3.01 -17.13
N GLU A 222 -3.28 -2.03 -17.89
CA GLU A 222 -4.07 -1.27 -18.86
C GLU A 222 -4.59 -2.17 -19.99
N LEU A 223 -3.76 -3.10 -20.50
CA LEU A 223 -4.19 -4.07 -21.51
C LEU A 223 -5.29 -5.01 -20.99
N ILE A 224 -5.16 -5.47 -19.74
CA ILE A 224 -6.18 -6.32 -19.11
C ILE A 224 -7.49 -5.54 -18.94
N THR A 225 -7.41 -4.31 -18.47
CA THR A 225 -8.60 -3.44 -18.28
C THR A 225 -9.30 -3.17 -19.61
N ASN A 226 -8.54 -2.94 -20.69
CA ASN A 226 -9.07 -2.62 -22.01
C ASN A 226 -9.08 -3.83 -22.97
N ILE A 227 -9.10 -5.05 -22.45
CA ILE A 227 -8.99 -6.27 -23.27
C ILE A 227 -10.08 -6.36 -24.35
N LYS A 228 -11.28 -5.85 -24.06
CA LYS A 228 -12.39 -5.81 -25.03
C LYS A 228 -12.02 -4.97 -26.26
N THR A 229 -11.33 -3.84 -26.06
CA THR A 229 -10.87 -2.97 -27.16
C THR A 229 -9.80 -3.67 -27.99
N VAL A 230 -8.81 -4.32 -27.33
CA VAL A 230 -7.78 -5.10 -28.02
C VAL A 230 -8.42 -6.18 -28.91
N LYS A 231 -9.42 -6.91 -28.36
CA LYS A 231 -10.18 -7.93 -29.08
C LYS A 231 -11.00 -7.36 -30.23
N ALA A 232 -11.70 -6.25 -30.00
CA ALA A 232 -12.55 -5.61 -31.01
C ALA A 232 -11.75 -5.14 -32.24
N PHE A 233 -10.52 -4.68 -32.05
CA PHE A 233 -9.65 -4.23 -33.13
C PHE A 233 -8.67 -5.29 -33.63
N ALA A 234 -8.72 -6.54 -33.13
CA ALA A 234 -7.83 -7.65 -33.50
C ALA A 234 -6.34 -7.26 -33.46
N THR A 235 -5.93 -6.51 -32.41
CA THR A 235 -4.57 -5.97 -32.27
C THR A 235 -3.67 -6.79 -31.36
N GLU A 236 -4.07 -8.01 -30.96
CA GLU A 236 -3.35 -8.88 -30.04
C GLU A 236 -1.89 -9.11 -30.44
N ALA A 237 -1.64 -9.39 -31.72
CA ALA A 237 -0.29 -9.63 -32.24
C ALA A 237 0.60 -8.39 -32.10
N ASN A 238 0.05 -7.20 -32.33
CA ASN A 238 0.77 -5.94 -32.19
C ASN A 238 1.11 -5.62 -30.73
N GLU A 239 0.14 -5.83 -29.82
CA GLU A 239 0.39 -5.62 -28.39
C GLU A 239 1.36 -6.66 -27.83
N LEU A 240 1.27 -7.92 -28.25
CA LEU A 240 2.25 -8.96 -27.89
C LEU A 240 3.66 -8.57 -28.35
N LYS A 241 3.82 -8.12 -29.60
CA LYS A 241 5.12 -7.67 -30.12
C LYS A 241 5.70 -6.47 -29.35
N ARG A 242 4.83 -5.51 -28.99
CA ARG A 242 5.23 -4.37 -28.15
C ARG A 242 5.70 -4.82 -26.77
N GLN A 243 5.00 -5.79 -26.17
CA GLN A 243 5.35 -6.33 -24.87
C GLN A 243 6.65 -7.13 -24.92
N GLN A 244 6.86 -7.94 -25.95
CA GLN A 244 8.12 -8.65 -26.19
C GLN A 244 9.31 -7.68 -26.28
N GLN A 245 9.20 -6.59 -27.04
CA GLN A 245 10.26 -5.60 -27.13
C GLN A 245 10.63 -4.94 -25.80
N ARG A 246 9.64 -4.77 -24.90
CA ARG A 246 9.87 -4.26 -23.55
C ARG A 246 10.58 -5.29 -22.69
N LEU A 247 10.12 -6.54 -22.71
CA LEU A 247 10.73 -7.65 -21.99
C LEU A 247 12.17 -7.92 -22.45
N ASP A 248 12.45 -7.83 -23.75
CA ASP A 248 13.81 -7.99 -24.29
C ASP A 248 14.76 -6.91 -23.79
N ARG A 249 14.29 -5.65 -23.68
CA ARG A 249 15.09 -4.57 -23.10
C ARG A 249 15.33 -4.78 -21.61
N GLU A 250 14.28 -5.19 -20.88
CA GLU A 250 14.36 -5.53 -19.46
C GLU A 250 15.37 -6.66 -19.25
N PHE A 251 15.22 -7.76 -19.98
CA PHE A 251 16.13 -8.91 -19.94
C PHE A 251 17.59 -8.49 -20.20
N THR A 252 17.84 -7.65 -21.23
CA THR A 252 19.17 -7.15 -21.52
C THR A 252 19.78 -6.38 -20.35
N VAL A 253 19.00 -5.53 -19.67
CA VAL A 253 19.50 -4.77 -18.50
C VAL A 253 19.73 -5.70 -17.31
N VAL A 254 18.79 -6.62 -17.04
CA VAL A 254 18.90 -7.58 -15.94
C VAL A 254 20.11 -8.46 -16.13
N ASP A 255 20.26 -9.10 -17.28
CA ASP A 255 21.34 -10.07 -17.53
C ASP A 255 22.71 -9.40 -17.62
N TYR A 256 22.87 -8.42 -18.53
CA TYR A 256 24.20 -7.88 -18.82
C TYR A 256 24.69 -6.82 -17.83
N ARG A 257 23.80 -6.06 -17.18
CA ARG A 257 24.23 -4.99 -16.26
C ARG A 257 24.15 -5.41 -14.80
N ILE A 258 23.06 -6.06 -14.41
CA ILE A 258 22.79 -6.39 -13.02
C ILE A 258 23.39 -7.77 -12.69
N HIS A 259 22.88 -8.85 -13.33
CA HIS A 259 23.31 -10.22 -13.02
C HIS A 259 24.81 -10.43 -13.26
N LYS A 260 25.33 -10.01 -14.42
CA LYS A 260 26.77 -10.06 -14.70
C LYS A 260 27.59 -9.20 -13.72
N GLY A 261 27.01 -8.09 -13.22
CA GLY A 261 27.60 -7.28 -12.17
C GLY A 261 27.77 -8.06 -10.86
N TYR A 262 26.71 -8.76 -10.43
CA TYR A 262 26.74 -9.64 -9.26
C TYR A 262 27.73 -10.80 -9.41
N VAL A 263 27.70 -11.48 -10.56
CA VAL A 263 28.65 -12.58 -10.81
C VAL A 263 30.10 -12.09 -10.73
N LYS A 264 30.41 -10.92 -11.29
CA LYS A 264 31.75 -10.32 -11.15
C LYS A 264 32.08 -9.96 -9.70
N LEU A 265 31.14 -9.39 -8.94
CA LEU A 265 31.32 -9.07 -7.54
C LEU A 265 31.67 -10.33 -6.74
N LEU A 266 30.82 -11.37 -6.86
CA LEU A 266 31.03 -12.64 -6.14
C LEU A 266 32.34 -13.33 -6.56
N THR A 267 32.72 -13.30 -7.84
CA THR A 267 33.97 -13.88 -8.31
C THR A 267 35.18 -13.21 -7.66
N TRP A 268 35.24 -11.87 -7.71
CA TRP A 268 36.34 -11.14 -7.08
C TRP A 268 36.32 -11.23 -5.56
N GLN A 269 35.15 -11.21 -4.92
CA GLN A 269 35.01 -11.38 -3.49
C GLN A 269 35.55 -12.73 -3.06
N LYS A 270 35.17 -13.85 -3.73
CA LYS A 270 35.68 -15.19 -3.46
C LYS A 270 37.20 -15.28 -3.68
N ALA A 271 37.71 -14.70 -4.75
CA ALA A 271 39.15 -14.69 -5.00
C ALA A 271 39.94 -13.97 -3.90
N ILE A 272 39.49 -12.80 -3.47
CA ILE A 272 40.12 -12.02 -2.39
C ILE A 272 40.03 -12.78 -1.06
N ILE A 273 38.85 -13.35 -0.73
CA ILE A 273 38.63 -14.15 0.46
C ILE A 273 39.62 -15.32 0.52
N GLN A 274 39.74 -16.11 -0.56
CA GLN A 274 40.63 -17.25 -0.60
C GLN A 274 42.09 -16.84 -0.44
N PHE A 275 42.49 -15.72 -1.04
CA PHE A 275 43.82 -15.17 -0.85
C PHE A 275 44.08 -14.77 0.63
N CYS A 276 43.10 -14.12 1.27
CA CYS A 276 43.21 -13.74 2.70
C CYS A 276 43.25 -14.97 3.60
N VAL A 277 42.41 -15.99 3.37
CA VAL A 277 42.44 -17.26 4.14
C VAL A 277 43.79 -17.94 4.00
N PHE A 278 44.35 -18.03 2.79
CA PHE A 278 45.67 -18.59 2.56
C PHE A 278 46.79 -17.81 3.29
N THR A 279 46.71 -16.48 3.26
CA THR A 279 47.66 -15.61 3.97
C THR A 279 47.59 -15.83 5.48
N ILE A 280 46.40 -15.90 6.06
CA ILE A 280 46.18 -16.17 7.50
C ILE A 280 46.70 -17.57 7.83
N LEU A 281 46.44 -18.58 6.99
CA LEU A 281 46.96 -19.93 7.17
C LEU A 281 48.52 -19.91 7.29
N GLY A 282 49.18 -19.23 6.35
CA GLY A 282 50.65 -19.12 6.35
C GLY A 282 51.21 -18.44 7.60
N LEU A 283 50.60 -17.32 8.02
CA LEU A 283 51.01 -16.59 9.21
C LEU A 283 50.72 -17.36 10.52
N THR A 284 49.56 -18.03 10.57
CA THR A 284 49.21 -18.87 11.73
C THR A 284 50.15 -20.06 11.84
N LEU A 285 50.50 -20.68 10.70
CA LEU A 285 51.49 -21.76 10.67
C LEU A 285 52.87 -21.28 11.14
N ALA A 286 53.34 -20.14 10.64
CA ALA A 286 54.62 -19.55 11.10
C ALA A 286 54.61 -19.26 12.62
N ALA A 287 53.51 -18.69 13.13
CA ALA A 287 53.36 -18.42 14.56
C ALA A 287 53.37 -19.71 15.40
N THR A 288 52.88 -20.83 14.86
CA THR A 288 52.89 -22.12 15.52
C THR A 288 54.31 -22.72 15.53
N VAL A 289 55.02 -22.65 14.39
CA VAL A 289 56.42 -23.12 14.29
C VAL A 289 57.35 -22.32 15.21
N ASP A 290 57.12 -21.00 15.32
CA ASP A 290 57.86 -20.14 16.24
C ASP A 290 57.49 -20.37 17.73
N GLY A 291 56.56 -21.29 18.04
CA GLY A 291 56.11 -21.59 19.40
C GLY A 291 55.28 -20.47 20.06
N ARG A 292 54.81 -19.48 19.30
CA ARG A 292 53.99 -18.37 19.84
C ARG A 292 52.54 -18.76 20.14
N ILE A 293 52.03 -19.74 19.41
CA ILE A 293 50.68 -20.28 19.60
C ILE A 293 50.72 -21.81 19.62
N SER A 294 49.78 -22.43 20.35
CA SER A 294 49.62 -23.88 20.42
C SER A 294 49.03 -24.48 19.16
N LEU A 295 49.15 -25.80 18.98
CA LEU A 295 48.50 -26.53 17.88
C LEU A 295 46.95 -26.36 17.91
N GLY A 296 46.38 -26.37 19.11
CA GLY A 296 44.95 -26.12 19.28
C GLY A 296 44.53 -24.68 18.86
N HIS A 297 45.36 -23.69 19.22
CA HIS A 297 45.10 -22.29 18.78
C HIS A 297 45.28 -22.12 17.26
N PHE A 298 46.21 -22.89 16.63
CA PHE A 298 46.35 -22.92 15.17
C PHE A 298 45.03 -23.35 14.49
N VAL A 299 44.49 -24.51 14.89
CA VAL A 299 43.25 -25.05 14.30
C VAL A 299 42.08 -24.14 14.62
N MET A 300 42.00 -23.61 15.84
CA MET A 300 40.95 -22.68 16.24
C MET A 300 40.98 -21.38 15.41
N THR A 301 42.13 -20.74 15.28
CA THR A 301 42.27 -19.49 14.50
C THR A 301 41.91 -19.69 13.03
N LEU A 302 42.37 -20.83 12.44
CA LEU A 302 42.05 -21.16 11.05
C LEU A 302 40.56 -21.39 10.87
N THR A 303 39.92 -22.15 11.77
CA THR A 303 38.48 -22.43 11.71
C THR A 303 37.64 -21.14 11.88
N LEU A 304 37.96 -20.35 12.91
CA LEU A 304 37.27 -19.09 13.16
C LEU A 304 37.42 -18.08 12.00
N SER A 305 38.63 -17.95 11.45
CA SER A 305 38.87 -17.08 10.30
C SER A 305 38.07 -17.54 9.08
N SER A 306 38.04 -18.85 8.80
CA SER A 306 37.27 -19.41 7.71
C SER A 306 35.75 -19.16 7.88
N MET A 307 35.23 -19.35 9.10
CA MET A 307 33.83 -19.05 9.44
C MET A 307 33.49 -17.59 9.24
N ALA A 308 34.37 -16.68 9.68
CA ALA A 308 34.14 -15.25 9.53
C ALA A 308 34.09 -14.80 8.07
N TYR A 309 35.00 -15.29 7.23
CA TYR A 309 34.96 -14.99 5.80
C TYR A 309 33.77 -15.62 5.08
N ALA A 310 33.31 -16.80 5.54
CA ALA A 310 32.10 -17.43 5.01
C ALA A 310 30.85 -16.58 5.26
N GLU A 311 30.82 -15.71 6.28
CA GLU A 311 29.70 -14.81 6.53
C GLU A 311 29.65 -13.59 5.57
N LEU A 312 30.73 -13.29 4.84
CA LEU A 312 30.76 -12.14 3.92
C LEU A 312 29.77 -12.27 2.75
N GLU A 313 29.58 -13.47 2.21
CA GLU A 313 28.64 -13.73 1.13
C GLU A 313 27.18 -13.57 1.61
N PRO A 314 26.71 -14.21 2.70
CA PRO A 314 25.40 -13.95 3.28
C PRO A 314 25.14 -12.48 3.65
N ILE A 315 26.13 -11.80 4.27
CA ILE A 315 26.03 -10.38 4.61
C ILE A 315 25.81 -9.54 3.34
N SER A 316 26.56 -9.84 2.28
CA SER A 316 26.44 -9.13 0.99
C SER A 316 25.06 -9.34 0.37
N ASN A 317 24.55 -10.58 0.39
CA ASN A 317 23.22 -10.93 -0.14
C ASN A 317 22.10 -10.24 0.65
N LEU A 318 22.19 -10.19 1.99
CA LEU A 318 21.22 -9.49 2.82
C LEU A 318 21.25 -7.97 2.59
N ALA A 319 22.44 -7.40 2.41
CA ALA A 319 22.60 -5.99 2.09
C ALA A 319 22.01 -5.65 0.70
N GLU A 320 22.19 -6.54 -0.28
CA GLU A 320 21.56 -6.43 -1.61
C GLU A 320 20.04 -6.44 -1.51
N VAL A 321 19.46 -7.45 -0.86
CA VAL A 321 18.01 -7.59 -0.68
C VAL A 321 17.42 -6.36 -0.01
N PHE A 322 18.07 -5.87 1.05
CA PHE A 322 17.67 -4.63 1.71
C PHE A 322 17.69 -3.44 0.75
N ALA A 323 18.79 -3.27 0.03
CA ALA A 323 18.95 -2.15 -0.88
C ALA A 323 17.91 -2.15 -2.02
N ARG A 324 17.59 -3.33 -2.55
CA ARG A 324 16.54 -3.52 -3.58
C ARG A 324 15.17 -3.13 -3.06
N ARG A 325 14.82 -3.50 -1.82
CA ARG A 325 13.53 -3.19 -1.21
C ARG A 325 13.43 -1.77 -0.66
N TYR A 326 14.57 -1.13 -0.39
CA TYR A 326 14.67 0.17 0.27
C TYR A 326 13.88 1.27 -0.44
N SER A 327 14.01 1.38 -1.77
CA SER A 327 13.30 2.39 -2.56
C SER A 327 11.77 2.21 -2.52
N SER A 328 11.29 0.97 -2.53
CA SER A 328 9.86 0.65 -2.42
C SER A 328 9.31 0.96 -1.03
N MET A 329 10.09 0.69 0.03
CA MET A 329 9.72 1.05 1.40
C MET A 329 9.63 2.58 1.58
N LEU A 330 10.57 3.36 1.02
CA LEU A 330 10.51 4.82 1.06
C LEU A 330 9.27 5.36 0.34
N ARG A 331 8.98 4.87 -0.87
CA ARG A 331 7.78 5.27 -1.62
C ARG A 331 6.48 4.95 -0.89
N PHE A 332 6.46 3.88 -0.11
CA PHE A 332 5.32 3.56 0.76
C PHE A 332 5.17 4.60 1.88
N HIS A 333 6.27 5.01 2.52
CA HIS A 333 6.22 6.06 3.54
C HIS A 333 5.87 7.44 2.96
N GLU A 334 6.32 7.77 1.76
CA GLU A 334 5.89 8.98 1.04
C GLU A 334 4.38 8.96 0.83
N PHE A 335 3.83 7.84 0.38
CA PHE A 335 2.38 7.66 0.27
C PHE A 335 1.64 7.86 1.60
N LEU A 336 2.19 7.37 2.73
CA LEU A 336 1.58 7.59 4.04
C LEU A 336 1.64 9.05 4.51
N GLN A 337 2.59 9.84 3.99
CA GLN A 337 2.77 11.27 4.29
C GLN A 337 1.91 12.18 3.40
N GLU A 338 1.23 11.65 2.38
CA GLU A 338 0.30 12.45 1.57
C GLU A 338 -0.71 13.19 2.48
N PRO A 339 -1.11 14.41 2.16
CA PRO A 339 -2.06 15.15 2.99
C PRO A 339 -3.41 14.43 3.06
N ILE A 340 -4.10 14.59 4.18
CA ILE A 340 -5.48 14.15 4.33
C ILE A 340 -6.36 15.15 3.58
N GLY A 341 -7.34 14.67 2.83
CA GLY A 341 -8.29 15.53 2.16
C GLY A 341 -9.10 16.37 3.15
N SER A 342 -9.31 17.65 2.84
CA SER A 342 -10.19 18.52 3.64
C SER A 342 -11.60 17.96 3.76
N ASP A 343 -11.98 17.15 2.80
CA ASP A 343 -13.24 16.40 2.68
C ASP A 343 -13.31 15.16 3.57
N SER A 344 -12.23 14.81 4.25
CA SER A 344 -12.09 13.55 5.00
C SER A 344 -11.74 13.76 6.48
N VAL A 345 -11.57 14.99 6.90
CA VAL A 345 -11.25 15.32 8.30
C VAL A 345 -12.40 14.86 9.22
N GLY A 346 -12.08 14.04 10.20
CA GLY A 346 -13.04 13.52 11.18
C GLY A 346 -13.84 12.28 10.75
N LEU A 347 -13.78 11.85 9.47
CA LEU A 347 -14.55 10.68 8.97
C LEU A 347 -14.25 9.37 9.71
N LEU A 348 -13.02 9.17 10.14
CA LEU A 348 -12.57 7.96 10.84
C LEU A 348 -12.64 8.05 12.37
N ALA A 349 -13.02 9.20 12.92
CA ALA A 349 -13.24 9.36 14.36
C ALA A 349 -14.53 8.62 14.75
N ALA A 350 -14.39 7.34 15.08
CA ALA A 350 -15.51 6.41 15.32
C ALA A 350 -16.36 6.76 16.57
N GLU A 351 -15.93 7.69 17.40
CA GLU A 351 -16.59 7.97 18.69
C GLU A 351 -17.84 8.85 18.62
N ASN A 352 -18.14 9.45 17.47
CA ASN A 352 -19.30 10.35 17.33
C ASN A 352 -20.53 9.75 16.63
N GLN A 353 -20.67 8.44 16.59
CA GLN A 353 -21.86 7.80 15.98
C GLN A 353 -23.18 8.02 16.77
N THR A 354 -23.11 8.53 17.97
CA THR A 354 -24.29 8.77 18.84
C THR A 354 -24.94 10.15 18.67
N ALA A 355 -24.29 11.10 17.99
CA ALA A 355 -24.90 12.40 17.70
C ALA A 355 -25.96 12.26 16.60
N SER A 356 -27.15 12.78 16.84
CA SER A 356 -28.24 12.81 15.86
C SER A 356 -27.75 13.39 14.53
N PRO A 357 -27.99 12.72 13.40
CA PRO A 357 -27.61 13.25 12.10
C PRO A 357 -28.30 14.61 11.86
N TYR A 358 -27.63 15.48 11.10
CA TYR A 358 -28.29 16.70 10.65
C TYR A 358 -29.61 16.35 9.93
N LYS A 359 -30.56 17.24 10.03
CA LYS A 359 -31.80 17.17 9.26
C LYS A 359 -31.98 18.53 8.57
N PHE A 360 -31.93 18.51 7.25
CA PHE A 360 -32.04 19.71 6.45
C PHE A 360 -33.42 19.79 5.79
N THR A 361 -33.92 21.01 5.56
CA THR A 361 -35.07 21.21 4.68
C THR A 361 -34.65 21.11 3.21
N GLY A 362 -33.36 21.24 2.95
CA GLY A 362 -32.77 21.14 1.63
C GLY A 362 -32.71 22.48 0.88
N LYS A 363 -32.81 23.61 1.58
CA LYS A 363 -32.54 24.93 0.99
C LYS A 363 -31.05 25.07 0.73
N ILE A 364 -30.67 25.35 -0.52
CA ILE A 364 -29.26 25.52 -0.94
C ILE A 364 -29.08 26.91 -1.51
N GLU A 365 -28.05 27.61 -1.00
CA GLU A 365 -27.69 28.94 -1.47
C GLU A 365 -26.20 28.98 -1.84
N LEU A 366 -25.90 29.36 -3.06
CA LEU A 366 -24.55 29.63 -3.52
C LEU A 366 -24.40 31.15 -3.70
N SER A 367 -23.40 31.72 -3.03
CA SER A 367 -23.14 33.16 -3.04
C SER A 367 -21.72 33.41 -3.55
N HIS A 368 -21.62 34.01 -4.74
CA HIS A 368 -20.35 34.38 -5.40
C HIS A 368 -19.32 33.24 -5.51
N VAL A 369 -19.80 32.02 -5.79
CA VAL A 369 -18.96 30.84 -5.81
C VAL A 369 -18.10 30.80 -7.06
N SER A 370 -16.77 30.79 -6.87
CA SER A 370 -15.76 30.59 -7.90
C SER A 370 -14.86 29.42 -7.57
N PHE A 371 -14.50 28.61 -8.59
CA PHE A 371 -13.68 27.43 -8.42
C PHE A 371 -12.90 27.05 -9.69
N GLY A 372 -11.66 26.59 -9.52
CA GLY A 372 -10.82 25.95 -10.53
C GLY A 372 -10.08 24.76 -9.92
N TYR A 373 -9.82 23.70 -10.71
CA TYR A 373 -9.03 22.54 -10.27
C TYR A 373 -7.53 22.87 -10.13
N ASP A 374 -7.10 23.90 -10.85
CA ASP A 374 -5.75 24.47 -10.75
C ASP A 374 -5.84 26.00 -10.77
N ASP A 375 -4.74 26.67 -10.41
CA ASP A 375 -4.68 28.14 -10.37
C ASP A 375 -4.74 28.79 -11.76
N SER A 376 -4.62 28.02 -12.83
CA SER A 376 -4.52 28.52 -14.20
C SER A 376 -5.87 28.69 -14.89
N ARG A 377 -6.92 27.95 -14.46
CA ARG A 377 -8.22 27.91 -15.14
C ARG A 377 -9.38 27.82 -14.15
N GLN A 378 -10.15 28.88 -14.07
CA GLN A 378 -11.45 28.84 -13.39
C GLN A 378 -12.47 28.06 -14.20
N VAL A 379 -13.14 27.12 -13.53
CA VAL A 379 -14.21 26.29 -14.11
C VAL A 379 -15.59 26.83 -13.76
N LEU A 380 -15.74 27.42 -12.59
CA LEU A 380 -16.93 28.15 -12.14
C LEU A 380 -16.55 29.58 -11.79
N GLN A 381 -17.35 30.54 -12.19
CA GLN A 381 -17.08 31.97 -12.03
C GLN A 381 -18.32 32.68 -11.52
N ASP A 382 -18.26 33.22 -10.31
CA ASP A 382 -19.31 34.04 -9.71
C ASP A 382 -20.71 33.40 -9.77
N ILE A 383 -20.84 32.17 -9.35
CA ILE A 383 -22.11 31.43 -9.31
C ILE A 383 -22.95 31.94 -8.15
N ASN A 384 -24.13 32.46 -8.48
CA ASN A 384 -25.15 32.89 -7.54
C ASN A 384 -26.43 32.09 -7.83
N LEU A 385 -26.85 31.21 -6.92
CA LEU A 385 -27.99 30.31 -7.12
C LEU A 385 -28.70 30.03 -5.80
N LEU A 386 -30.01 30.17 -5.81
CA LEU A 386 -30.90 29.78 -4.73
C LEU A 386 -31.77 28.61 -5.16
N ILE A 387 -31.77 27.53 -4.42
CA ILE A 387 -32.62 26.35 -4.56
C ILE A 387 -33.51 26.28 -3.33
N GLU A 388 -34.80 26.31 -3.52
CA GLU A 388 -35.77 26.24 -2.43
C GLU A 388 -35.94 24.80 -1.92
N PRO A 389 -36.41 24.61 -0.68
CA PRO A 389 -36.68 23.28 -0.13
C PRO A 389 -37.65 22.49 -1.03
N TYR A 390 -37.35 21.20 -1.22
CA TYR A 390 -38.17 20.25 -1.99
C TYR A 390 -38.30 20.59 -3.49
N GLN A 391 -37.58 21.59 -3.98
CA GLN A 391 -37.57 21.99 -5.37
C GLN A 391 -36.76 21.02 -6.24
N THR A 392 -37.23 20.71 -7.41
CA THR A 392 -36.48 19.99 -8.45
C THR A 392 -35.81 20.99 -9.39
N VAL A 393 -34.49 21.00 -9.43
CA VAL A 393 -33.66 21.89 -10.25
C VAL A 393 -32.92 21.13 -11.31
N ALA A 394 -33.10 21.47 -12.58
CA ALA A 394 -32.33 20.91 -13.69
C ALA A 394 -31.12 21.80 -14.03
N LEU A 395 -29.92 21.24 -14.00
CA LEU A 395 -28.70 21.87 -14.49
C LEU A 395 -28.47 21.49 -15.96
N VAL A 396 -28.50 22.47 -16.84
CA VAL A 396 -28.40 22.31 -18.29
C VAL A 396 -27.21 23.10 -18.83
N GLY A 397 -26.63 22.67 -19.93
CA GLY A 397 -25.49 23.36 -20.56
C GLY A 397 -24.62 22.43 -21.37
N ARG A 398 -23.71 22.99 -22.16
CA ARG A 398 -22.76 22.22 -22.98
C ARG A 398 -21.82 21.36 -22.09
N SER A 399 -21.21 20.33 -22.68
CA SER A 399 -20.14 19.59 -21.98
C SER A 399 -19.01 20.55 -21.60
N GLY A 400 -18.52 20.42 -20.36
CA GLY A 400 -17.48 21.30 -19.81
C GLY A 400 -17.99 22.66 -19.30
N SER A 401 -19.31 22.92 -19.22
CA SER A 401 -19.85 24.18 -18.68
C SER A 401 -19.78 24.31 -17.14
N GLY A 402 -19.36 23.26 -16.40
CA GLY A 402 -19.19 23.30 -14.95
C GLY A 402 -20.27 22.56 -14.14
N LYS A 403 -21.26 21.91 -14.75
CA LYS A 403 -22.38 21.22 -14.06
C LYS A 403 -21.90 20.18 -13.02
N SER A 404 -21.08 19.24 -13.43
CA SER A 404 -20.55 18.20 -12.53
C SER A 404 -19.58 18.78 -11.49
N THR A 405 -18.89 19.88 -11.80
CA THR A 405 -18.06 20.60 -10.83
C THR A 405 -18.90 21.23 -9.73
N LEU A 406 -20.04 21.81 -10.08
CA LEU A 406 -20.98 22.36 -9.11
C LEU A 406 -21.50 21.28 -8.14
N VAL A 407 -21.83 20.11 -8.67
CA VAL A 407 -22.23 18.94 -7.85
C VAL A 407 -21.11 18.46 -6.95
N LYS A 408 -19.86 18.40 -7.45
CA LYS A 408 -18.69 18.04 -6.63
C LYS A 408 -18.47 19.02 -5.47
N LEU A 409 -18.72 20.30 -5.65
CA LEU A 409 -18.68 21.31 -4.59
C LEU A 409 -19.81 21.11 -3.57
N LEU A 410 -21.04 20.84 -4.01
CA LEU A 410 -22.16 20.53 -3.13
C LEU A 410 -21.91 19.29 -2.29
N LEU A 411 -21.30 18.25 -2.87
CA LEU A 411 -20.87 17.04 -2.12
C LEU A 411 -19.65 17.28 -1.23
N ARG A 412 -19.09 18.50 -1.28
CA ARG A 412 -17.90 18.87 -0.54
C ARG A 412 -16.69 17.95 -0.84
N TYR A 413 -16.58 17.52 -2.11
CA TYR A 413 -15.36 16.86 -2.59
C TYR A 413 -14.23 17.87 -2.77
N PHE A 414 -14.59 19.13 -3.08
CA PHE A 414 -13.71 20.28 -3.16
C PHE A 414 -14.31 21.44 -2.37
N ALA A 415 -13.49 22.40 -1.99
CA ALA A 415 -13.92 23.65 -1.40
C ALA A 415 -13.89 24.78 -2.45
N PRO A 416 -14.86 25.69 -2.48
CA PRO A 416 -14.80 26.86 -3.36
C PRO A 416 -13.59 27.73 -3.02
N GLN A 417 -12.95 28.33 -4.04
CA GLN A 417 -11.84 29.27 -3.87
C GLN A 417 -12.36 30.64 -3.40
N GLU A 418 -13.52 31.04 -3.89
CA GLU A 418 -14.21 32.28 -3.49
C GLU A 418 -15.68 31.97 -3.25
N GLY A 419 -16.33 32.81 -2.42
CA GLY A 419 -17.72 32.67 -2.06
C GLY A 419 -18.00 31.59 -1.03
N GLU A 420 -19.28 31.29 -0.86
CA GLU A 420 -19.75 30.30 0.11
C GLU A 420 -20.94 29.49 -0.41
N ILE A 421 -21.11 28.30 0.12
CA ILE A 421 -22.24 27.41 -0.14
C ILE A 421 -22.92 27.14 1.18
N LEU A 422 -24.19 27.51 1.27
CA LEU A 422 -24.98 27.35 2.47
C LEU A 422 -26.05 26.26 2.24
N ILE A 423 -26.30 25.44 3.27
CA ILE A 423 -27.45 24.57 3.36
C ILE A 423 -28.27 24.97 4.60
N ASP A 424 -29.55 25.32 4.40
CA ASP A 424 -30.41 25.87 5.44
C ASP A 424 -29.76 27.05 6.21
N GLY A 425 -29.00 27.90 5.48
CA GLY A 425 -28.29 29.05 6.05
C GLY A 425 -26.98 28.72 6.78
N GLN A 426 -26.52 27.45 6.77
CA GLN A 426 -25.26 27.03 7.39
C GLN A 426 -24.21 26.75 6.31
N ASP A 427 -23.02 27.33 6.46
CA ASP A 427 -21.90 27.08 5.55
C ASP A 427 -21.49 25.58 5.64
N ILE A 428 -21.52 24.90 4.49
CA ILE A 428 -21.19 23.48 4.42
C ILE A 428 -19.76 23.17 4.90
N ARG A 429 -18.84 24.16 4.87
CA ARG A 429 -17.46 24.01 5.37
C ARG A 429 -17.39 23.83 6.88
N THR A 430 -18.35 24.36 7.63
CA THR A 430 -18.42 24.29 9.10
C THR A 430 -19.04 23.00 9.62
N LEU A 431 -19.72 22.25 8.77
CA LEU A 431 -20.43 21.02 9.14
C LEU A 431 -19.46 19.83 9.23
N ASP A 432 -19.82 18.84 10.05
CA ASP A 432 -19.15 17.54 10.03
C ASP A 432 -19.42 16.85 8.69
N VAL A 433 -18.34 16.51 7.97
CA VAL A 433 -18.43 15.98 6.60
C VAL A 433 -19.23 14.68 6.55
N GLY A 434 -18.97 13.76 7.48
CA GLY A 434 -19.64 12.46 7.49
C GLY A 434 -21.14 12.59 7.75
N LYS A 435 -21.54 13.45 8.71
CA LYS A 435 -22.95 13.70 9.02
C LYS A 435 -23.65 14.47 7.90
N TYR A 436 -22.97 15.43 7.29
CA TYR A 436 -23.45 16.18 6.13
C TYR A 436 -23.74 15.25 4.95
N ARG A 437 -22.74 14.47 4.50
CA ARG A 437 -22.88 13.57 3.36
C ARG A 437 -23.92 12.48 3.53
N ARG A 438 -24.22 12.07 4.77
CA ARG A 438 -25.32 11.12 5.06
C ARG A 438 -26.72 11.69 4.76
N ARG A 439 -26.84 13.01 4.62
CA ARG A 439 -28.08 13.68 4.27
C ARG A 439 -28.20 14.01 2.77
N LEU A 440 -27.14 13.72 2.02
CA LEU A 440 -27.11 13.86 0.58
C LEU A 440 -26.97 12.48 -0.07
N ALA A 441 -27.61 12.29 -1.21
CA ALA A 441 -27.40 11.11 -2.04
C ALA A 441 -27.12 11.52 -3.47
N ILE A 442 -26.30 10.74 -4.16
CA ILE A 442 -26.00 10.92 -5.58
C ILE A 442 -26.20 9.62 -6.34
N VAL A 443 -26.81 9.73 -7.50
CA VAL A 443 -26.90 8.66 -8.50
C VAL A 443 -26.03 9.08 -9.68
N HIS A 444 -24.86 8.43 -9.80
CA HIS A 444 -23.91 8.73 -10.87
C HIS A 444 -24.37 8.22 -12.24
N GLN A 445 -23.80 8.77 -13.30
CA GLN A 445 -24.02 8.35 -14.68
C GLN A 445 -23.69 6.85 -14.88
N GLU A 446 -22.56 6.39 -14.35
CA GLU A 446 -22.23 4.98 -14.23
C GLU A 446 -22.32 4.56 -12.77
N VAL A 447 -23.29 3.73 -12.44
CA VAL A 447 -23.49 3.26 -11.08
C VAL A 447 -22.50 2.19 -10.73
N ASP A 448 -21.66 2.46 -9.74
CA ASP A 448 -20.72 1.49 -9.18
C ASP A 448 -21.46 0.41 -8.39
N VAL A 449 -21.15 -0.84 -8.73
CA VAL A 449 -21.70 -2.03 -8.06
C VAL A 449 -20.54 -2.82 -7.48
N PHE A 450 -20.58 -3.03 -6.16
CA PHE A 450 -19.59 -3.83 -5.45
C PHE A 450 -19.80 -5.32 -5.68
N ASN A 451 -18.71 -6.09 -5.63
CA ASN A 451 -18.81 -7.53 -5.66
C ASN A 451 -19.47 -8.04 -4.35
N GLY A 452 -20.67 -8.58 -4.48
CA GLY A 452 -21.51 -9.02 -3.37
C GLY A 452 -22.93 -9.28 -3.85
N THR A 453 -23.86 -9.43 -2.92
CA THR A 453 -25.28 -9.61 -3.22
C THR A 453 -25.94 -8.29 -3.63
N VAL A 454 -27.13 -8.35 -4.22
CA VAL A 454 -27.96 -7.17 -4.48
C VAL A 454 -28.25 -6.46 -3.15
N LEU A 455 -28.57 -7.21 -2.09
CA LEU A 455 -28.85 -6.67 -0.77
C LEU A 455 -27.67 -5.91 -0.19
N ASP A 456 -26.44 -6.45 -0.26
CA ASP A 456 -25.22 -5.76 0.19
C ASP A 456 -25.03 -4.42 -0.53
N ASN A 457 -25.32 -4.41 -1.83
CA ASN A 457 -25.23 -3.21 -2.64
C ASN A 457 -26.32 -2.18 -2.28
N LEU A 458 -27.56 -2.59 -2.04
CA LEU A 458 -28.65 -1.71 -1.61
C LEU A 458 -28.36 -1.08 -0.25
N THR A 459 -27.96 -1.90 0.73
CA THR A 459 -27.74 -1.45 2.11
C THR A 459 -26.41 -0.75 2.34
N TYR A 460 -25.58 -0.54 1.28
CA TYR A 460 -24.24 0.05 1.40
C TYR A 460 -24.23 1.40 2.14
N GLY A 461 -25.18 2.29 1.84
CA GLY A 461 -25.31 3.60 2.49
C GLY A 461 -26.01 3.55 3.86
N ARG A 462 -26.76 2.47 4.16
CA ARG A 462 -27.53 2.25 5.39
C ARG A 462 -27.52 0.77 5.79
N PRO A 463 -26.43 0.29 6.42
CA PRO A 463 -26.25 -1.13 6.72
C PRO A 463 -27.34 -1.73 7.64
N ASN A 464 -27.98 -0.89 8.47
CA ASN A 464 -29.00 -1.31 9.45
C ASN A 464 -30.43 -1.14 8.91
N ALA A 465 -30.62 -0.96 7.60
CA ALA A 465 -31.94 -0.87 7.00
C ALA A 465 -32.73 -2.18 7.16
N THR A 466 -34.00 -2.09 7.49
CA THR A 466 -34.88 -3.26 7.55
C THR A 466 -35.21 -3.74 6.14
N LEU A 467 -35.59 -5.02 6.01
CA LEU A 467 -35.96 -5.57 4.72
C LEU A 467 -37.19 -4.86 4.12
N GLU A 468 -38.11 -4.38 4.96
CA GLU A 468 -39.27 -3.59 4.52
C GLU A 468 -38.84 -2.26 3.92
N GLN A 469 -37.88 -1.55 4.55
CA GLN A 469 -37.31 -0.31 3.99
C GLN A 469 -36.62 -0.57 2.65
N VAL A 470 -35.88 -1.65 2.55
CA VAL A 470 -35.23 -2.07 1.29
C VAL A 470 -36.27 -2.33 0.21
N LYS A 471 -37.33 -3.10 0.51
CA LYS A 471 -38.40 -3.37 -0.44
C LYS A 471 -39.12 -2.09 -0.90
N GLU A 472 -39.39 -1.15 0.02
CA GLU A 472 -40.04 0.10 -0.33
C GLU A 472 -39.16 0.97 -1.24
N ALA A 473 -37.87 1.10 -0.94
CA ALA A 473 -36.93 1.79 -1.81
C ALA A 473 -36.82 1.12 -3.21
N CYS A 474 -36.84 -0.21 -3.26
CA CYS A 474 -36.86 -0.98 -4.52
C CYS A 474 -38.14 -0.78 -5.30
N ARG A 475 -39.30 -0.71 -4.63
CA ARG A 475 -40.61 -0.44 -5.24
C ARG A 475 -40.63 0.94 -5.90
N ILE A 476 -40.15 1.97 -5.19
CA ILE A 476 -40.09 3.35 -5.74
C ILE A 476 -39.14 3.38 -6.94
N ALA A 477 -37.98 2.75 -6.85
CA ALA A 477 -36.97 2.69 -7.92
C ALA A 477 -37.26 1.64 -9.01
N ARG A 478 -38.38 0.90 -8.90
CA ARG A 478 -38.78 -0.22 -9.79
C ARG A 478 -37.71 -1.31 -9.95
N VAL A 479 -37.00 -1.60 -8.87
CA VAL A 479 -36.00 -2.67 -8.79
C VAL A 479 -36.68 -4.01 -8.51
N ASP A 480 -37.86 -4.02 -7.92
CA ASP A 480 -38.73 -5.17 -7.70
C ASP A 480 -38.96 -5.99 -8.98
N GLU A 481 -39.25 -5.31 -10.09
CA GLU A 481 -39.35 -5.93 -11.43
C GLU A 481 -38.05 -6.69 -11.82
N VAL A 482 -36.89 -6.20 -11.39
CA VAL A 482 -35.59 -6.85 -11.64
C VAL A 482 -35.41 -8.07 -10.74
N MET A 483 -35.87 -7.99 -9.47
CA MET A 483 -35.75 -9.06 -8.49
C MET A 483 -36.48 -10.33 -8.90
N GLU A 484 -37.63 -10.20 -9.56
CA GLU A 484 -38.41 -11.33 -10.06
C GLU A 484 -37.67 -12.20 -11.08
N HIS A 485 -36.72 -11.59 -11.80
CA HIS A 485 -35.92 -12.27 -12.84
C HIS A 485 -34.57 -12.79 -12.32
N LEU A 486 -34.22 -12.52 -11.07
CA LEU A 486 -32.95 -12.95 -10.49
C LEU A 486 -33.10 -14.28 -9.73
N PRO A 487 -32.17 -15.25 -9.91
CA PRO A 487 -32.32 -16.62 -9.37
C PRO A 487 -32.53 -16.71 -7.86
N GLN A 488 -31.99 -15.76 -7.09
CA GLN A 488 -32.05 -15.71 -5.63
C GLN A 488 -32.57 -14.36 -5.12
N GLY A 489 -33.25 -13.57 -5.98
CA GLY A 489 -33.76 -12.26 -5.65
C GLY A 489 -32.70 -11.34 -5.05
N TYR A 490 -32.94 -10.79 -3.86
CA TYR A 490 -32.01 -9.91 -3.13
C TYR A 490 -30.66 -10.55 -2.77
N TYR A 491 -30.57 -11.86 -2.68
CA TYR A 491 -29.34 -12.61 -2.34
C TYR A 491 -28.55 -13.03 -3.58
N THR A 492 -28.98 -12.64 -4.76
CA THR A 492 -28.24 -12.91 -6.00
C THR A 492 -26.91 -12.15 -5.98
N VAL A 493 -25.80 -12.86 -6.21
CA VAL A 493 -24.47 -12.26 -6.34
C VAL A 493 -24.34 -11.63 -7.72
N VAL A 494 -24.12 -10.32 -7.76
CA VAL A 494 -24.07 -9.53 -9.00
C VAL A 494 -22.69 -9.44 -9.65
N GLY A 495 -21.64 -9.90 -8.95
CA GLY A 495 -20.27 -9.91 -9.46
C GLY A 495 -19.61 -8.51 -9.51
N GLU A 496 -18.36 -8.47 -9.97
CA GLU A 496 -17.61 -7.22 -10.09
C GLU A 496 -18.30 -6.28 -11.08
N ARG A 497 -18.46 -5.00 -10.68
CA ARG A 497 -19.10 -3.93 -11.46
C ARG A 497 -20.50 -4.29 -11.95
N GLY A 498 -21.19 -5.24 -11.31
CA GLY A 498 -22.55 -5.64 -11.68
C GLY A 498 -22.66 -6.22 -13.09
N VAL A 499 -21.66 -6.99 -13.55
CA VAL A 499 -21.63 -7.57 -14.92
C VAL A 499 -22.89 -8.38 -15.26
N ARG A 500 -23.61 -8.89 -14.25
CA ARG A 500 -24.86 -9.64 -14.42
C ARG A 500 -26.11 -8.77 -14.55
N LEU A 501 -25.98 -7.45 -14.44
CA LEU A 501 -27.07 -6.49 -14.53
C LEU A 501 -26.95 -5.67 -15.83
N SER A 502 -28.09 -5.36 -16.47
CA SER A 502 -28.12 -4.39 -17.57
C SER A 502 -27.79 -2.96 -17.07
N GLY A 503 -27.49 -2.04 -17.98
CA GLY A 503 -27.27 -0.63 -17.65
C GLY A 503 -28.43 -0.03 -16.86
N GLY A 504 -29.66 -0.23 -17.32
CA GLY A 504 -30.87 0.24 -16.66
C GLY A 504 -31.12 -0.40 -15.31
N GLN A 505 -30.81 -1.71 -15.16
CA GLN A 505 -30.90 -2.39 -13.88
C GLN A 505 -29.91 -1.83 -12.85
N ARG A 506 -28.64 -1.59 -13.26
CA ARG A 506 -27.66 -0.91 -12.38
C ARG A 506 -28.11 0.47 -11.97
N GLN A 507 -28.68 1.24 -12.91
CA GLN A 507 -29.16 2.59 -12.64
C GLN A 507 -30.30 2.59 -11.62
N ARG A 508 -31.29 1.71 -11.79
CA ARG A 508 -32.41 1.53 -10.84
C ARG A 508 -31.89 1.08 -9.45
N LEU A 509 -30.90 0.19 -9.41
CA LEU A 509 -30.24 -0.22 -8.18
C LEU A 509 -29.57 0.98 -7.48
N GLY A 510 -28.91 1.87 -8.23
CA GLY A 510 -28.32 3.11 -7.71
C GLY A 510 -29.36 4.06 -7.12
N ILE A 511 -30.52 4.20 -7.78
CA ILE A 511 -31.64 5.01 -7.28
C ILE A 511 -32.17 4.40 -5.98
N ALA A 512 -32.42 3.09 -5.92
CA ALA A 512 -32.88 2.43 -4.70
C ALA A 512 -31.90 2.60 -3.54
N ARG A 513 -30.58 2.47 -3.80
CA ARG A 513 -29.52 2.74 -2.83
C ARG A 513 -29.56 4.17 -2.30
N ALA A 514 -29.76 5.15 -3.18
CA ALA A 514 -29.85 6.56 -2.83
C ALA A 514 -31.07 6.86 -1.98
N LEU A 515 -32.23 6.28 -2.31
CA LEU A 515 -33.47 6.45 -1.57
C LEU A 515 -33.45 5.82 -0.18
N LEU A 516 -32.79 4.67 -0.06
CA LEU A 516 -32.69 3.96 1.21
C LEU A 516 -31.98 4.76 2.31
N VAL A 517 -31.12 5.70 1.92
CA VAL A 517 -30.44 6.63 2.86
C VAL A 517 -31.41 7.69 3.44
N GLU A 518 -32.60 7.89 2.82
CA GLU A 518 -33.57 8.95 3.16
C GLU A 518 -32.90 10.35 3.11
N PRO A 519 -32.38 10.76 1.94
CA PRO A 519 -31.63 12.01 1.81
C PRO A 519 -32.54 13.24 1.87
N ASP A 520 -32.01 14.36 2.38
CA ASP A 520 -32.65 15.67 2.31
C ASP A 520 -32.38 16.35 0.93
N VAL A 521 -31.25 15.99 0.29
CA VAL A 521 -30.89 16.44 -1.06
C VAL A 521 -30.49 15.24 -1.91
N LEU A 522 -31.14 15.07 -3.06
CA LEU A 522 -30.87 13.99 -4.01
C LEU A 522 -30.31 14.55 -5.31
N ILE A 523 -29.21 13.99 -5.79
CA ILE A 523 -28.54 14.45 -6.99
C ILE A 523 -28.55 13.33 -8.04
N PHE A 524 -28.97 13.66 -9.26
CA PHE A 524 -28.90 12.76 -10.41
C PHE A 524 -27.87 13.32 -11.40
N ASP A 525 -26.79 12.58 -11.65
CA ASP A 525 -25.76 12.94 -12.62
C ASP A 525 -25.95 12.10 -13.89
N GLU A 526 -26.59 12.68 -14.91
CA GLU A 526 -26.85 12.06 -16.23
C GLU A 526 -27.48 10.65 -16.18
N ALA A 527 -28.36 10.41 -15.23
CA ALA A 527 -28.86 9.08 -14.90
C ALA A 527 -29.58 8.32 -16.05
N THR A 528 -29.80 8.94 -17.22
CA THR A 528 -30.56 8.35 -18.35
C THR A 528 -29.82 8.32 -19.69
N SER A 529 -28.54 8.74 -19.75
CA SER A 529 -27.86 9.04 -21.03
C SER A 529 -27.59 7.83 -21.95
N SER A 530 -27.52 6.60 -21.42
CA SER A 530 -27.16 5.39 -22.19
C SER A 530 -28.16 4.23 -22.09
N LEU A 531 -29.46 4.54 -21.81
CA LEU A 531 -30.47 3.54 -21.52
C LEU A 531 -31.43 3.31 -22.68
N ASP A 532 -31.99 2.12 -22.74
CA ASP A 532 -33.14 1.79 -23.58
C ASP A 532 -34.41 2.51 -23.10
N TYR A 533 -35.39 2.65 -24.00
CA TYR A 533 -36.62 3.41 -23.74
C TYR A 533 -37.39 2.90 -22.50
N GLU A 534 -37.45 1.60 -22.28
CA GLU A 534 -38.18 1.02 -21.16
C GLU A 534 -37.52 1.33 -19.83
N SER A 535 -36.20 1.17 -19.75
CA SER A 535 -35.37 1.54 -18.57
C SER A 535 -35.46 3.04 -18.29
N GLU A 536 -35.41 3.89 -19.32
CA GLU A 536 -35.56 5.33 -19.17
C GLU A 536 -36.92 5.71 -18.58
N ARG A 537 -38.01 5.13 -19.12
CA ARG A 537 -39.37 5.39 -18.63
C ARG A 537 -39.53 4.96 -17.16
N ALA A 538 -38.96 3.81 -16.77
CA ALA A 538 -38.97 3.34 -15.38
C ALA A 538 -38.28 4.34 -14.45
N ILE A 539 -37.11 4.87 -14.85
CA ILE A 539 -36.37 5.88 -14.08
C ILE A 539 -37.13 7.20 -13.98
N GLN A 540 -37.76 7.66 -15.06
CA GLN A 540 -38.58 8.87 -15.03
C GLN A 540 -39.76 8.73 -14.07
N LEU A 541 -40.44 7.57 -14.06
CA LEU A 541 -41.51 7.30 -13.11
C LEU A 541 -40.99 7.25 -11.65
N ALA A 542 -39.81 6.68 -11.41
CA ALA A 542 -39.17 6.74 -10.11
C ALA A 542 -38.87 8.18 -9.68
N MET A 543 -38.31 9.01 -10.58
CA MET A 543 -38.05 10.43 -10.31
C MET A 543 -39.31 11.20 -9.99
N ARG A 544 -40.42 10.98 -10.71
CA ARG A 544 -41.73 11.59 -10.40
C ARG A 544 -42.24 11.22 -9.01
N SER A 545 -42.03 9.96 -8.58
CA SER A 545 -42.46 9.50 -7.26
C SER A 545 -41.66 10.15 -6.11
N ILE A 546 -40.50 10.74 -6.42
CA ILE A 546 -39.59 11.39 -5.48
C ILE A 546 -39.81 12.90 -5.41
N GLN A 547 -40.34 13.47 -6.48
CA GLN A 547 -40.58 14.92 -6.62
C GLN A 547 -41.41 15.46 -5.44
N GLY A 548 -40.94 16.55 -4.84
CA GLY A 548 -41.57 17.14 -3.66
C GLY A 548 -41.31 16.43 -2.33
N THR A 549 -40.56 15.30 -2.28
CA THR A 549 -40.19 14.60 -1.04
C THR A 549 -38.84 15.06 -0.48
N CYS A 550 -37.92 15.46 -1.35
CA CYS A 550 -36.61 16.04 -1.00
C CYS A 550 -36.20 17.04 -2.10
N THR A 551 -35.24 17.91 -1.79
CA THR A 551 -34.66 18.80 -2.81
C THR A 551 -33.88 17.95 -3.83
N THR A 552 -34.19 18.12 -5.12
CA THR A 552 -33.63 17.29 -6.17
C THR A 552 -32.85 18.15 -7.19
N ILE A 553 -31.60 17.77 -7.45
CA ILE A 553 -30.75 18.40 -8.46
C ILE A 553 -30.50 17.39 -9.59
N VAL A 554 -30.79 17.75 -10.81
CA VAL A 554 -30.63 16.84 -11.96
C VAL A 554 -29.69 17.46 -12.98
N ILE A 555 -28.55 16.84 -13.24
CA ILE A 555 -27.76 17.15 -14.43
C ILE A 555 -28.40 16.43 -15.60
N ALA A 556 -29.08 17.19 -16.43
CA ALA A 556 -29.93 16.65 -17.49
C ALA A 556 -29.32 16.83 -18.88
N HIS A 557 -29.29 15.72 -19.62
CA HIS A 557 -28.97 15.68 -21.05
C HIS A 557 -30.17 15.27 -21.93
N ARG A 558 -31.33 15.00 -21.32
CA ARG A 558 -32.56 14.65 -22.06
C ARG A 558 -33.70 15.60 -21.74
N LEU A 559 -34.39 16.02 -22.79
CA LEU A 559 -35.53 16.98 -22.71
C LEU A 559 -36.63 16.52 -21.77
N SER A 560 -36.94 15.22 -21.78
CA SER A 560 -37.99 14.65 -20.93
C SER A 560 -37.73 14.87 -19.43
N THR A 561 -36.47 14.86 -19.02
CA THR A 561 -36.08 15.10 -17.63
C THR A 561 -36.05 16.59 -17.28
N ILE A 562 -35.64 17.42 -18.22
CA ILE A 562 -35.53 18.88 -18.04
C ILE A 562 -36.92 19.52 -17.90
N ARG A 563 -37.90 19.06 -18.72
CA ARG A 563 -39.26 19.61 -18.79
C ARG A 563 -40.03 19.50 -17.47
N GLU A 564 -39.73 18.50 -16.65
CA GLU A 564 -40.43 18.23 -15.39
C GLU A 564 -39.81 18.96 -14.19
N ALA A 565 -38.73 19.70 -14.38
CA ALA A 565 -38.08 20.45 -13.31
C ALA A 565 -38.84 21.76 -12.99
N ASP A 566 -38.93 22.09 -11.70
CA ASP A 566 -39.55 23.35 -11.24
C ASP A 566 -38.69 24.55 -11.62
N LYS A 567 -37.38 24.38 -11.75
CA LYS A 567 -36.42 25.41 -12.12
C LYS A 567 -35.35 24.81 -13.02
N ILE A 568 -35.03 25.51 -14.09
CA ILE A 568 -33.93 25.17 -14.99
C ILE A 568 -32.82 26.22 -14.83
N VAL A 569 -31.61 25.78 -14.66
CA VAL A 569 -30.39 26.62 -14.55
C VAL A 569 -29.48 26.28 -15.72
N VAL A 570 -29.27 27.22 -16.60
CA VAL A 570 -28.42 27.08 -17.78
C VAL A 570 -27.03 27.59 -17.45
N LEU A 571 -26.05 26.67 -17.47
CA LEU A 571 -24.64 26.98 -17.29
C LEU A 571 -23.95 27.11 -18.65
N ASP A 572 -23.24 28.20 -18.87
CA ASP A 572 -22.39 28.41 -20.04
C ASP A 572 -21.04 29.01 -19.59
N GLN A 573 -19.94 28.44 -20.06
CA GLN A 573 -18.58 28.89 -19.76
C GLN A 573 -18.33 29.17 -18.27
N GLY A 574 -18.87 28.33 -17.38
CA GLY A 574 -18.65 28.43 -15.92
C GLY A 574 -19.52 29.51 -15.24
N ARG A 575 -20.49 30.09 -15.90
CA ARG A 575 -21.44 31.10 -15.36
C ARG A 575 -22.88 30.65 -15.54
N ILE A 576 -23.78 31.17 -14.70
CA ILE A 576 -25.21 31.02 -14.90
C ILE A 576 -25.65 32.04 -15.98
N ALA A 577 -26.07 31.50 -17.10
CA ALA A 577 -26.54 32.32 -18.25
C ALA A 577 -28.03 32.60 -18.19
N GLU A 578 -28.84 31.60 -17.82
CA GLU A 578 -30.30 31.71 -17.77
C GLU A 578 -30.86 30.92 -16.60
N VAL A 579 -31.94 31.41 -16.00
CA VAL A 579 -32.70 30.71 -14.94
C VAL A 579 -34.19 30.96 -15.18
N GLY A 580 -35.00 29.91 -15.15
CA GLY A 580 -36.45 30.00 -15.30
C GLY A 580 -37.14 28.65 -15.38
N SER A 581 -38.42 28.63 -15.61
CA SER A 581 -39.17 27.42 -15.94
C SER A 581 -38.98 27.03 -17.41
N HIS A 582 -39.43 25.83 -17.79
CA HIS A 582 -39.37 25.35 -19.17
C HIS A 582 -40.04 26.31 -20.16
N ASP A 583 -41.28 26.74 -19.85
CA ASP A 583 -42.06 27.59 -20.73
C ASP A 583 -41.49 29.01 -20.83
N GLU A 584 -40.99 29.58 -19.73
CA GLU A 584 -40.33 30.89 -19.71
C GLU A 584 -39.07 30.88 -20.60
N LEU A 585 -38.19 29.89 -20.43
CA LEU A 585 -36.93 29.82 -21.16
C LEU A 585 -37.13 29.48 -22.66
N LEU A 586 -38.19 28.78 -23.04
CA LEU A 586 -38.56 28.58 -24.44
C LEU A 586 -39.09 29.86 -25.10
N GLY A 587 -39.73 30.74 -24.32
CA GLY A 587 -40.19 32.03 -24.79
C GLY A 587 -39.06 33.01 -25.14
N HIS A 588 -37.86 32.82 -24.58
CA HIS A 588 -36.67 33.63 -24.83
C HIS A 588 -35.80 33.07 -25.96
N GLN A 589 -35.20 33.95 -26.78
CA GLN A 589 -34.20 33.56 -27.78
C GLN A 589 -32.83 33.35 -27.09
N GLY A 590 -32.73 32.34 -26.21
CA GLY A 590 -31.57 32.11 -25.39
C GLY A 590 -30.82 30.79 -25.70
N ILE A 591 -29.86 30.46 -24.83
CA ILE A 591 -29.05 29.23 -24.92
C ILE A 591 -29.96 28.01 -24.73
N TYR A 592 -30.91 28.08 -23.78
CA TYR A 592 -31.83 26.98 -23.51
C TYR A 592 -32.64 26.59 -24.75
N ARG A 593 -33.24 27.56 -25.43
CA ARG A 593 -34.03 27.33 -26.66
C ARG A 593 -33.18 26.67 -27.75
N ARG A 594 -31.92 27.10 -27.92
CA ARG A 594 -31.00 26.47 -28.88
C ARG A 594 -30.67 25.04 -28.52
N LEU A 595 -30.39 24.75 -27.23
CA LEU A 595 -30.14 23.40 -26.76
C LEU A 595 -31.37 22.50 -26.91
N HIS A 596 -32.55 23.04 -26.64
CA HIS A 596 -33.82 22.34 -26.81
C HIS A 596 -34.06 21.96 -28.28
N SER A 597 -33.93 22.93 -29.22
CA SER A 597 -34.11 22.64 -30.63
C SER A 597 -33.12 21.64 -31.19
N LEU A 598 -31.86 21.72 -30.78
CA LEU A 598 -30.85 20.70 -31.14
C LEU A 598 -31.21 19.28 -30.72
N GLN A 599 -31.85 19.13 -29.55
CA GLN A 599 -32.27 17.82 -29.07
C GLN A 599 -33.59 17.33 -29.72
N GLU A 600 -34.45 18.20 -30.10
CA GLU A 600 -35.76 17.87 -30.67
C GLU A 600 -35.70 17.64 -32.20
N THR A 601 -34.98 18.47 -32.91
CA THR A 601 -34.96 18.44 -34.39
C THR A 601 -33.62 18.02 -34.98
N GLY A 602 -32.55 17.99 -34.18
CA GLY A 602 -31.18 17.76 -34.66
C GLY A 602 -30.59 18.96 -35.44
N GLU A 603 -31.32 20.09 -35.53
CA GLU A 603 -30.90 21.28 -36.25
C GLU A 603 -30.68 22.47 -35.30
N LEU A 604 -29.62 23.24 -35.55
CA LEU A 604 -29.40 24.54 -34.91
C LEU A 604 -30.39 25.55 -35.43
N LEU A 605 -31.23 26.12 -34.58
CA LEU A 605 -31.98 27.35 -34.90
C LEU A 605 -30.95 28.49 -35.08
N ASN A 606 -30.88 29.06 -36.27
CA ASN A 606 -30.06 30.23 -36.62
C ASN A 606 -30.44 31.47 -35.82
#